data_c413a8dfad0a04c664497edb5f1ab272
#
_entry.id   c413a8dfad0a04c664497edb5f1ab272
#
_cell.length_a   1.000
_cell.length_b   1.000
_cell.length_c   1.000
_cell.angle_alpha   90.00
_cell.angle_beta   90.00
_cell.angle_gamma   90.00
#
_symmetry.space_group_name_H-M   'P 1'
#
loop_
_entity.id
_entity.type
_entity.pdbx_description
1 polymer ?
#
loop_
_entity_poly.entity_id
_entity_poly.type
_entity_poly.pdbx_seq_one_letter_code
_entity_poly.pdbx_strand_id
1 'polypeptide(L)'
;MFDFFISLINSAIYGLYNVTVAIGFPSYALAIIFITIILKVLLYPLMAKQMKSMMNMQEVQPKLLDLQKKYANNPEKLNQEMAKLYKEYDVNPMAGCLPMLIQMPILIGLYTALREYQFEPIEHATFFWVNNLNAPDPFYILPILVGISMFLQQKASMGKNNEAMENNQMMKTMLYIMPPMMVFVCLALPAGLCLYWSIFSLLGIGQQMIMNKQKEKQMAIIEARRAEEAAKKAEEEEERKKRQ
;
A
#
# COMPACT_ATOMS: atom_id res chain seq x y z
N MET A 1 -20.08 7.71 17.30
CA MET A 1 -19.63 7.63 15.89
C MET A 1 -18.77 6.38 15.65
N PHE A 2 -17.82 6.07 16.53
CA PHE A 2 -16.99 4.86 16.42
C PHE A 2 -17.81 3.57 16.62
N ASP A 3 -18.75 3.56 17.58
CA ASP A 3 -19.67 2.43 17.82
C ASP A 3 -20.54 2.10 16.60
N PHE A 4 -20.98 3.12 15.87
CA PHE A 4 -21.71 2.92 14.60
C PHE A 4 -20.83 2.22 13.56
N PHE A 5 -19.54 2.58 13.48
CA PHE A 5 -18.60 1.96 12.56
C PHE A 5 -18.33 0.48 12.92
N ILE A 6 -18.17 0.19 14.22
CA ILE A 6 -18.03 -1.19 14.74
C ILE A 6 -19.28 -2.01 14.43
N SER A 7 -20.46 -1.45 14.71
CA SER A 7 -21.74 -2.10 14.40
C SER A 7 -21.89 -2.41 12.91
N LEU A 8 -21.45 -1.50 12.03
CA LEU A 8 -21.45 -1.70 10.59
C LEU A 8 -20.53 -2.87 10.18
N ILE A 9 -19.32 -2.93 10.76
CA ILE A 9 -18.38 -4.03 10.51
C ILE A 9 -18.98 -5.37 10.98
N ASN A 10 -19.55 -5.41 12.17
CA ASN A 10 -20.19 -6.62 12.72
C ASN A 10 -21.36 -7.07 11.84
N SER A 11 -22.22 -6.14 11.42
CA SER A 11 -23.32 -6.43 10.50
C SER A 11 -22.84 -6.95 9.15
N ALA A 12 -21.73 -6.39 8.63
CA ALA A 12 -21.12 -6.83 7.39
C ALA A 12 -20.51 -8.24 7.52
N ILE A 13 -19.83 -8.54 8.63
CA ILE A 13 -19.29 -9.88 8.92
C ILE A 13 -20.42 -10.89 9.00
N TYR A 14 -21.49 -10.57 9.74
CA TYR A 14 -22.66 -11.44 9.88
C TYR A 14 -23.37 -11.66 8.54
N GLY A 15 -23.60 -10.61 7.77
CA GLY A 15 -24.22 -10.70 6.44
C GLY A 15 -23.40 -11.56 5.48
N LEU A 16 -22.07 -11.36 5.45
CA LEU A 16 -21.17 -12.16 4.61
C LEU A 16 -21.04 -13.60 5.10
N TYR A 17 -21.07 -13.83 6.40
CA TYR A 17 -21.16 -15.18 6.95
C TYR A 17 -22.42 -15.91 6.46
N ASN A 18 -23.58 -15.25 6.48
CA ASN A 18 -24.81 -15.85 5.94
C ASN A 18 -24.72 -16.17 4.44
N VAL A 19 -23.97 -15.37 3.68
CA VAL A 19 -23.65 -15.72 2.29
C VAL A 19 -22.82 -17.00 2.23
N THR A 20 -21.81 -17.17 3.09
CA THR A 20 -21.00 -18.40 3.13
C THR A 20 -21.84 -19.62 3.50
N VAL A 21 -22.80 -19.47 4.40
CA VAL A 21 -23.78 -20.52 4.73
C VAL A 21 -24.65 -20.88 3.53
N ALA A 22 -25.17 -19.88 2.80
CA ALA A 22 -26.05 -20.09 1.65
C ALA A 22 -25.36 -20.82 0.50
N ILE A 23 -24.03 -20.62 0.31
CA ILE A 23 -23.23 -21.33 -0.71
C ILE A 23 -22.73 -22.71 -0.24
N GLY A 24 -23.09 -23.13 0.99
CA GLY A 24 -22.75 -24.45 1.54
C GLY A 24 -21.37 -24.55 2.20
N PHE A 25 -20.68 -23.44 2.43
CA PHE A 25 -19.37 -23.39 3.09
C PHE A 25 -19.38 -22.40 4.28
N PRO A 26 -20.07 -22.72 5.39
CA PRO A 26 -20.19 -21.82 6.52
C PRO A 26 -18.81 -21.54 7.14
N SER A 27 -18.34 -20.28 7.03
CA SER A 27 -17.02 -19.89 7.52
C SER A 27 -16.92 -18.39 7.77
N TYR A 28 -16.59 -18.01 9.00
CA TYR A 28 -16.25 -16.63 9.33
C TYR A 28 -14.92 -16.17 8.73
N ALA A 29 -13.98 -17.09 8.51
CA ALA A 29 -12.74 -16.77 7.81
C ALA A 29 -13.01 -16.31 6.37
N LEU A 30 -13.92 -17.00 5.65
CA LEU A 30 -14.37 -16.57 4.32
C LEU A 30 -15.09 -15.22 4.37
N ALA A 31 -15.92 -14.98 5.40
CA ALA A 31 -16.57 -13.68 5.58
C ALA A 31 -15.54 -12.55 5.75
N ILE A 32 -14.46 -12.78 6.53
CA ILE A 32 -13.34 -11.83 6.69
C ILE A 32 -12.59 -11.62 5.36
N ILE A 33 -12.38 -12.66 4.58
CA ILE A 33 -11.77 -12.54 3.24
C ILE A 33 -12.67 -11.70 2.31
N PHE A 34 -13.96 -11.97 2.27
CA PHE A 34 -14.91 -11.23 1.44
C PHE A 34 -15.00 -9.75 1.82
N ILE A 35 -15.12 -9.44 3.14
CA ILE A 35 -15.12 -8.04 3.58
C ILE A 35 -13.80 -7.33 3.20
N THR A 36 -12.67 -8.04 3.28
CA THR A 36 -11.36 -7.51 2.88
C THR A 36 -11.35 -7.16 1.38
N ILE A 37 -11.87 -8.03 0.53
CA ILE A 37 -11.97 -7.79 -0.92
C ILE A 37 -12.91 -6.61 -1.19
N ILE A 38 -14.08 -6.57 -0.56
CA ILE A 38 -15.04 -5.47 -0.71
C ILE A 38 -14.42 -4.13 -0.32
N LEU A 39 -13.78 -4.07 0.85
CA LEU A 39 -13.07 -2.87 1.32
C LEU A 39 -11.97 -2.45 0.34
N LYS A 40 -11.22 -3.42 -0.19
CA LYS A 40 -10.15 -3.17 -1.17
C LYS A 40 -10.71 -2.59 -2.47
N VAL A 41 -11.84 -3.09 -2.96
CA VAL A 41 -12.52 -2.59 -4.16
C VAL A 41 -13.08 -1.20 -3.93
N LEU A 42 -13.76 -0.97 -2.81
CA LEU A 42 -14.33 0.35 -2.45
C LEU A 42 -13.25 1.42 -2.29
N LEU A 43 -12.13 1.06 -1.69
CA LEU A 43 -11.01 1.97 -1.48
C LEU A 43 -10.07 2.08 -2.71
N TYR A 44 -10.32 1.27 -3.76
CA TYR A 44 -9.46 1.25 -4.95
C TYR A 44 -9.20 2.62 -5.57
N PRO A 45 -10.21 3.47 -5.85
CA PRO A 45 -9.98 4.77 -6.47
C PRO A 45 -9.12 5.70 -5.60
N LEU A 46 -9.30 5.63 -4.28
CA LEU A 46 -8.52 6.41 -3.33
C LEU A 46 -7.08 5.90 -3.26
N MET A 47 -6.91 4.58 -3.15
CA MET A 47 -5.60 3.91 -3.13
C MET A 47 -4.82 4.14 -4.44
N ALA A 48 -5.50 4.12 -5.59
CA ALA A 48 -4.88 4.40 -6.89
C ALA A 48 -4.32 5.82 -6.97
N LYS A 49 -5.06 6.83 -6.46
CA LYS A 49 -4.56 8.21 -6.39
C LYS A 49 -3.34 8.32 -5.47
N GLN A 50 -3.37 7.66 -4.32
CA GLN A 50 -2.24 7.64 -3.37
C GLN A 50 -1.01 6.98 -3.99
N MET A 51 -1.18 5.82 -4.64
CA MET A 51 -0.09 5.12 -5.31
C MET A 51 0.53 5.97 -6.43
N LYS A 52 -0.29 6.68 -7.22
CA LYS A 52 0.20 7.62 -8.24
C LYS A 52 1.05 8.73 -7.61
N SER A 53 0.58 9.34 -6.52
CA SER A 53 1.34 10.38 -5.80
C SER A 53 2.67 9.84 -5.23
N MET A 54 2.66 8.62 -4.70
CA MET A 54 3.86 7.96 -4.22
C MET A 54 4.86 7.65 -5.35
N MET A 55 4.37 7.28 -6.55
CA MET A 55 5.21 7.07 -7.73
C MET A 55 5.85 8.37 -8.22
N ASN A 56 5.11 9.51 -8.22
CA ASN A 56 5.67 10.82 -8.53
C ASN A 56 6.76 11.22 -7.52
N MET A 57 6.55 10.93 -6.23
CA MET A 57 7.58 11.14 -5.21
C MET A 57 8.87 10.35 -5.48
N GLN A 58 8.76 9.11 -6.00
CA GLN A 58 9.92 8.31 -6.39
C GLN A 58 10.75 8.94 -7.51
N GLU A 59 10.12 9.65 -8.45
CA GLU A 59 10.81 10.35 -9.54
C GLU A 59 11.64 11.55 -9.03
N VAL A 60 11.17 12.18 -7.96
CA VAL A 60 11.85 13.33 -7.34
C VAL A 60 12.95 12.87 -6.35
N GLN A 61 12.90 11.61 -5.92
CA GLN A 61 13.82 11.07 -4.91
C GLN A 61 15.33 11.27 -5.22
N PRO A 62 15.87 11.01 -6.44
CA PRO A 62 17.27 11.24 -6.70
C PRO A 62 17.66 12.71 -6.52
N LYS A 63 16.81 13.66 -6.94
CA LYS A 63 17.04 15.09 -6.75
C LYS A 63 17.02 15.49 -5.27
N LEU A 64 16.16 14.87 -4.46
CA LEU A 64 16.15 15.06 -3.01
C LEU A 64 17.45 14.61 -2.37
N LEU A 65 17.99 13.46 -2.78
CA LEU A 65 19.28 12.97 -2.29
C LEU A 65 20.43 13.91 -2.66
N ASP A 66 20.44 14.48 -3.85
CA ASP A 66 21.44 15.48 -4.26
C ASP A 66 21.34 16.77 -3.43
N LEU A 67 20.12 17.24 -3.16
CA LEU A 67 19.89 18.38 -2.25
C LEU A 67 20.37 18.08 -0.83
N GLN A 68 20.09 16.89 -0.30
CA GLN A 68 20.55 16.47 1.02
C GLN A 68 22.07 16.45 1.11
N LYS A 69 22.76 15.95 0.09
CA LYS A 69 24.23 15.98 0.02
C LYS A 69 24.76 17.41 -0.08
N LYS A 70 24.16 18.22 -0.95
CA LYS A 70 24.61 19.61 -1.21
C LYS A 70 24.45 20.52 0.00
N TYR A 71 23.39 20.34 0.78
CA TYR A 71 23.03 21.20 1.92
C TYR A 71 23.12 20.47 3.26
N ALA A 72 23.95 19.42 3.36
CA ALA A 72 24.10 18.61 4.58
C ALA A 72 24.38 19.43 5.85
N ASN A 73 25.14 20.52 5.71
CA ASN A 73 25.54 21.41 6.83
C ASN A 73 24.61 22.61 7.02
N ASN A 74 23.53 22.73 6.23
CA ASN A 74 22.58 23.84 6.33
C ASN A 74 21.14 23.35 6.21
N PRO A 75 20.53 22.88 7.33
CA PRO A 75 19.20 22.28 7.35
C PRO A 75 18.10 23.27 6.93
N GLU A 76 18.27 24.56 7.22
CA GLU A 76 17.29 25.59 6.84
C GLU A 76 17.21 25.75 5.32
N LYS A 77 18.36 25.86 4.67
CA LYS A 77 18.46 25.97 3.20
C LYS A 77 18.02 24.66 2.53
N LEU A 78 18.34 23.51 3.12
CA LEU A 78 17.83 22.21 2.66
C LEU A 78 16.30 22.17 2.63
N ASN A 79 15.65 22.57 3.72
CA ASN A 79 14.19 22.57 3.80
C ASN A 79 13.56 23.53 2.79
N GLN A 80 14.16 24.70 2.57
CA GLN A 80 13.67 25.66 1.56
C GLN A 80 13.76 25.11 0.13
N GLU A 81 14.90 24.51 -0.22
CA GLU A 81 15.09 23.93 -1.55
C GLU A 81 14.26 22.67 -1.78
N MET A 82 14.08 21.83 -0.75
CA MET A 82 13.14 20.68 -0.79
C MET A 82 11.69 21.16 -1.00
N ALA A 83 11.26 22.22 -0.32
CA ALA A 83 9.92 22.78 -0.49
C ALA A 83 9.69 23.34 -1.91
N LYS A 84 10.71 23.97 -2.51
CA LYS A 84 10.67 24.42 -3.90
C LYS A 84 10.56 23.24 -4.86
N LEU A 85 11.38 22.20 -4.65
CA LEU A 85 11.39 20.99 -5.48
C LEU A 85 10.01 20.29 -5.44
N TYR A 86 9.38 20.17 -4.27
CA TYR A 86 8.04 19.59 -4.14
C TYR A 86 6.98 20.41 -4.89
N LYS A 87 7.07 21.74 -4.86
CA LYS A 87 6.17 22.63 -5.62
C LYS A 87 6.40 22.53 -7.12
N GLU A 88 7.65 22.50 -7.56
CA GLU A 88 8.02 22.42 -8.98
C GLU A 88 7.49 21.14 -9.64
N TYR A 89 7.54 20.01 -8.90
CA TYR A 89 7.10 18.71 -9.40
C TYR A 89 5.66 18.34 -9.00
N ASP A 90 4.93 19.28 -8.37
CA ASP A 90 3.56 19.04 -7.86
C ASP A 90 3.44 17.75 -7.03
N VAL A 91 4.41 17.53 -6.14
CA VAL A 91 4.51 16.33 -5.31
C VAL A 91 4.22 16.67 -3.86
N ASN A 92 3.33 15.89 -3.26
CA ASN A 92 3.00 16.03 -1.84
C ASN A 92 3.78 14.98 -1.01
N PRO A 93 4.72 15.38 -0.14
CA PRO A 93 5.48 14.46 0.71
C PRO A 93 4.60 13.68 1.70
N MET A 94 3.44 14.23 2.07
CA MET A 94 2.48 13.58 2.97
C MET A 94 1.69 12.45 2.30
N ALA A 95 1.70 12.36 0.97
CA ALA A 95 0.96 11.32 0.25
C ALA A 95 1.46 9.90 0.57
N GLY A 96 2.72 9.75 0.97
CA GLY A 96 3.30 8.46 1.37
C GLY A 96 2.73 7.91 2.69
N CYS A 97 2.32 8.76 3.63
CA CYS A 97 1.75 8.33 4.92
C CYS A 97 0.21 8.26 4.91
N LEU A 98 -0.45 8.80 3.89
CA LEU A 98 -1.91 8.82 3.79
C LEU A 98 -2.56 7.41 3.82
N PRO A 99 -1.98 6.36 3.19
CA PRO A 99 -2.50 4.99 3.33
C PRO A 99 -2.58 4.54 4.79
N MET A 100 -1.58 4.87 5.60
CA MET A 100 -1.55 4.51 7.02
C MET A 100 -2.65 5.22 7.81
N LEU A 101 -2.90 6.50 7.53
CA LEU A 101 -3.96 7.27 8.19
C LEU A 101 -5.37 6.72 7.88
N ILE A 102 -5.60 6.23 6.66
CA ILE A 102 -6.87 5.60 6.28
C ILE A 102 -6.98 4.20 6.85
N GLN A 103 -5.87 3.47 6.90
CA GLN A 103 -5.82 2.11 7.40
C GLN A 103 -6.08 2.03 8.91
N MET A 104 -5.60 3.01 9.70
CA MET A 104 -5.69 2.98 11.17
C MET A 104 -7.14 2.90 11.70
N PRO A 105 -8.10 3.74 11.26
CA PRO A 105 -9.49 3.61 11.68
C PRO A 105 -10.11 2.26 11.32
N ILE A 106 -9.78 1.75 10.13
CA ILE A 106 -10.29 0.44 9.66
C ILE A 106 -9.72 -0.68 10.54
N LEU A 107 -8.43 -0.61 10.84
CA LEU A 107 -7.75 -1.60 11.66
C LEU A 107 -8.28 -1.62 13.09
N ILE A 108 -8.41 -0.45 13.72
CA ILE A 108 -8.93 -0.33 15.08
C ILE A 108 -10.39 -0.80 15.14
N GLY A 109 -11.21 -0.40 14.16
CA GLY A 109 -12.60 -0.83 14.07
C GLY A 109 -12.72 -2.34 13.87
N LEU A 110 -11.92 -2.93 12.99
CA LEU A 110 -11.93 -4.38 12.76
C LEU A 110 -11.36 -5.16 13.97
N TYR A 111 -10.32 -4.63 14.61
CA TYR A 111 -9.78 -5.22 15.85
C TYR A 111 -10.84 -5.27 16.96
N THR A 112 -11.52 -4.15 17.22
CA THR A 112 -12.57 -4.07 18.24
C THR A 112 -13.76 -4.97 17.87
N ALA A 113 -14.17 -4.91 16.60
CA ALA A 113 -15.26 -5.76 16.11
C ALA A 113 -14.93 -7.24 16.30
N LEU A 114 -13.77 -7.71 15.82
CA LEU A 114 -13.40 -9.12 15.93
C LEU A 114 -13.17 -9.58 17.38
N ARG A 115 -12.60 -8.71 18.22
CA ARG A 115 -12.34 -9.05 19.63
C ARG A 115 -13.62 -9.23 20.43
N GLU A 116 -14.65 -8.44 20.16
CA GLU A 116 -15.93 -8.46 20.87
C GLU A 116 -16.97 -9.35 20.17
N TYR A 117 -16.69 -9.80 18.95
CA TYR A 117 -17.63 -10.59 18.16
C TYR A 117 -17.79 -11.99 18.74
N GLN A 118 -19.04 -12.33 19.05
CA GLN A 118 -19.40 -13.69 19.45
C GLN A 118 -19.67 -14.51 18.20
N PHE A 119 -18.68 -15.31 17.79
CA PHE A 119 -18.85 -16.23 16.67
C PHE A 119 -19.79 -17.37 17.07
N GLU A 120 -20.96 -17.39 16.47
CA GLU A 120 -21.95 -18.44 16.68
C GLU A 120 -22.38 -19.04 15.34
N PRO A 121 -22.22 -20.34 15.13
CA PRO A 121 -21.50 -21.31 15.99
C PRO A 121 -19.97 -21.14 15.90
N ILE A 122 -19.27 -21.34 17.01
CA ILE A 122 -17.82 -21.18 17.13
C ILE A 122 -17.04 -22.10 16.18
N GLU A 123 -17.63 -23.26 15.82
CA GLU A 123 -17.07 -24.24 14.89
C GLU A 123 -16.82 -23.65 13.50
N HIS A 124 -17.54 -22.60 13.11
CA HIS A 124 -17.36 -21.89 11.84
C HIS A 124 -16.32 -20.73 11.93
N ALA A 125 -15.81 -20.46 13.13
CA ALA A 125 -14.78 -19.45 13.38
C ALA A 125 -13.36 -20.04 13.30
N THR A 126 -13.16 -21.05 12.44
CA THR A 126 -11.91 -21.75 12.23
C THR A 126 -11.29 -21.36 10.89
N PHE A 127 -9.96 -21.50 10.78
CA PHE A 127 -9.24 -21.29 9.54
C PHE A 127 -8.01 -22.22 9.50
N PHE A 128 -8.07 -23.31 8.72
CA PHE A 128 -7.05 -24.37 8.66
C PHE A 128 -6.61 -24.85 10.04
N TRP A 129 -5.48 -24.35 10.54
CA TRP A 129 -4.89 -24.68 11.86
C TRP A 129 -5.40 -23.78 13.00
N VAL A 130 -6.10 -22.71 12.68
CA VAL A 130 -6.65 -21.77 13.67
C VAL A 130 -8.04 -22.24 14.09
N ASN A 131 -8.19 -22.60 15.37
CA ASN A 131 -9.45 -23.09 15.91
C ASN A 131 -10.40 -21.97 16.39
N ASN A 132 -9.87 -20.75 16.56
CA ASN A 132 -10.66 -19.59 16.97
C ASN A 132 -10.03 -18.32 16.42
N LEU A 133 -10.78 -17.63 15.55
CA LEU A 133 -10.36 -16.36 14.93
C LEU A 133 -10.22 -15.19 15.91
N ASN A 134 -10.83 -15.29 17.12
CA ASN A 134 -10.66 -14.29 18.18
C ASN A 134 -9.37 -14.49 18.99
N ALA A 135 -8.79 -15.69 18.96
CA ALA A 135 -7.56 -15.99 19.65
C ALA A 135 -6.34 -15.69 18.74
N PRO A 136 -5.15 -15.46 19.30
CA PRO A 136 -3.92 -15.44 18.53
C PRO A 136 -3.68 -16.77 17.80
N ASP A 137 -2.95 -16.70 16.68
CA ASP A 137 -2.58 -17.91 15.91
C ASP A 137 -1.63 -18.81 16.72
N PRO A 138 -2.01 -20.08 17.02
CA PRO A 138 -1.22 -20.97 17.86
C PRO A 138 0.14 -21.36 17.24
N PHE A 139 0.28 -21.32 15.93
CA PHE A 139 1.51 -21.67 15.22
C PHE A 139 2.26 -20.46 14.67
N TYR A 140 1.77 -19.24 14.90
CA TYR A 140 2.37 -17.98 14.43
C TYR A 140 2.53 -17.88 12.90
N ILE A 141 1.84 -18.71 12.13
CA ILE A 141 1.94 -18.73 10.66
C ILE A 141 1.33 -17.46 10.07
N LEU A 142 0.15 -17.05 10.55
CA LEU A 142 -0.49 -15.81 10.07
C LEU A 142 0.34 -14.56 10.38
N PRO A 143 0.89 -14.34 11.59
CA PRO A 143 1.85 -13.28 11.84
C PRO A 143 3.03 -13.24 10.88
N ILE A 144 3.64 -14.39 10.59
CA ILE A 144 4.75 -14.52 9.63
C ILE A 144 4.27 -14.16 8.21
N LEU A 145 3.09 -14.63 7.80
CA LEU A 145 2.49 -14.27 6.50
C LEU A 145 2.21 -12.78 6.39
N VAL A 146 1.79 -12.11 7.46
CA VAL A 146 1.66 -10.64 7.49
C VAL A 146 2.99 -9.98 7.19
N GLY A 147 4.07 -10.39 7.88
CA GLY A 147 5.39 -9.81 7.66
C GLY A 147 5.90 -10.03 6.24
N ILE A 148 5.80 -11.25 5.72
CA ILE A 148 6.23 -11.59 4.35
C ILE A 148 5.41 -10.81 3.31
N SER A 149 4.08 -10.83 3.42
CA SER A 149 3.21 -10.14 2.47
C SER A 149 3.42 -8.63 2.50
N MET A 150 3.63 -8.05 3.67
CA MET A 150 3.95 -6.64 3.84
C MET A 150 5.32 -6.28 3.23
N PHE A 151 6.34 -7.10 3.46
CA PHE A 151 7.65 -6.91 2.85
C PHE A 151 7.58 -6.96 1.32
N LEU A 152 6.89 -7.97 0.76
CA LEU A 152 6.70 -8.11 -0.68
C LEU A 152 5.91 -6.93 -1.27
N GLN A 153 4.88 -6.46 -0.58
CA GLN A 153 4.09 -5.29 -1.00
C GLN A 153 4.95 -4.03 -1.02
N GLN A 154 5.76 -3.78 0.02
CA GLN A 154 6.66 -2.63 0.06
C GLN A 154 7.72 -2.72 -1.05
N LYS A 155 8.31 -3.90 -1.26
CA LYS A 155 9.27 -4.12 -2.34
C LYS A 155 8.64 -3.89 -3.72
N ALA A 156 7.41 -4.37 -3.94
CA ALA A 156 6.66 -4.13 -5.17
C ALA A 156 6.37 -2.64 -5.40
N SER A 157 6.16 -1.86 -4.33
CA SER A 157 5.91 -0.42 -4.42
C SER A 157 7.15 0.41 -4.78
N MET A 158 8.35 -0.10 -4.52
CA MET A 158 9.61 0.60 -4.83
C MET A 158 9.93 0.66 -6.33
N GLY A 159 9.32 -0.18 -7.17
CA GLY A 159 9.58 -0.21 -8.61
C GLY A 159 10.96 -0.75 -8.98
N LYS A 160 11.38 -0.55 -10.24
CA LYS A 160 12.65 -1.10 -10.76
C LYS A 160 13.89 -0.23 -10.47
N ASN A 161 13.71 1.06 -10.20
CA ASN A 161 14.83 1.99 -9.94
C ASN A 161 15.17 2.04 -8.44
N ASN A 162 15.65 0.93 -7.92
CA ASN A 162 15.89 0.73 -6.49
C ASN A 162 17.11 1.47 -5.93
N GLU A 163 18.14 1.80 -6.74
CA GLU A 163 19.40 2.33 -6.24
C GLU A 163 19.29 3.65 -5.48
N ALA A 164 18.46 4.58 -5.96
CA ALA A 164 18.22 5.85 -5.28
C ALA A 164 17.40 5.68 -3.99
N MET A 165 16.55 4.67 -3.94
CA MET A 165 15.72 4.36 -2.77
C MET A 165 16.49 3.52 -1.74
N GLU A 166 17.37 2.62 -2.18
CA GLU A 166 18.25 1.85 -1.32
C GLU A 166 19.26 2.73 -0.56
N ASN A 167 19.59 3.89 -1.08
CA ASN A 167 20.48 4.85 -0.39
C ASN A 167 19.75 5.74 0.63
N ASN A 168 18.41 5.70 0.69
CA ASN A 168 17.65 6.47 1.67
C ASN A 168 17.45 5.66 2.95
N GLN A 169 18.03 6.12 4.06
CA GLN A 169 17.97 5.47 5.37
C GLN A 169 16.52 5.27 5.85
N MET A 170 15.62 6.23 5.61
CA MET A 170 14.22 6.14 5.99
C MET A 170 13.50 5.01 5.23
N MET A 171 13.80 4.84 3.95
CA MET A 171 13.22 3.78 3.12
C MET A 171 13.74 2.41 3.52
N LYS A 172 15.03 2.29 3.86
CA LYS A 172 15.62 1.05 4.42
C LYS A 172 14.93 0.65 5.72
N THR A 173 14.77 1.60 6.63
CA THR A 173 14.07 1.37 7.90
C THR A 173 12.65 0.88 7.66
N MET A 174 11.92 1.51 6.76
CA MET A 174 10.56 1.12 6.42
C MET A 174 10.50 -0.29 5.80
N LEU A 175 11.46 -0.64 4.92
CA LEU A 175 11.48 -1.93 4.24
C LEU A 175 11.89 -3.08 5.15
N TYR A 176 12.92 -2.90 5.99
CA TYR A 176 13.54 -3.99 6.75
C TYR A 176 13.13 -4.06 8.21
N ILE A 177 12.74 -2.95 8.83
CA ILE A 177 12.38 -2.91 10.26
C ILE A 177 10.87 -3.04 10.45
N MET A 178 10.06 -2.42 9.60
CA MET A 178 8.62 -2.39 9.76
C MET A 178 7.95 -3.78 9.63
N PRO A 179 8.28 -4.63 8.64
CA PRO A 179 7.67 -5.96 8.54
C PRO A 179 7.97 -6.88 9.76
N PRO A 180 9.21 -7.03 10.25
CA PRO A 180 9.47 -7.79 11.47
C PRO A 180 8.78 -7.23 12.71
N MET A 181 8.73 -5.91 12.87
CA MET A 181 7.99 -5.27 13.95
C MET A 181 6.50 -5.63 13.89
N MET A 182 5.94 -5.66 12.67
CA MET A 182 4.54 -6.03 12.50
C MET A 182 4.26 -7.49 12.79
N VAL A 183 5.19 -8.40 12.46
CA VAL A 183 5.12 -9.81 12.92
C VAL A 183 5.00 -9.84 14.44
N PHE A 184 5.89 -9.13 15.14
CA PHE A 184 5.89 -9.10 16.60
C PHE A 184 4.59 -8.58 17.19
N VAL A 185 4.02 -7.52 16.63
CA VAL A 185 2.72 -6.99 17.04
C VAL A 185 1.60 -8.01 16.79
N CYS A 186 1.62 -8.69 15.65
CA CYS A 186 0.62 -9.69 15.28
C CYS A 186 0.63 -10.95 16.16
N LEU A 187 1.72 -11.24 16.91
CA LEU A 187 1.74 -12.36 17.85
C LEU A 187 0.68 -12.26 18.95
N ALA A 188 0.31 -11.04 19.33
CA ALA A 188 -0.68 -10.78 20.39
C ALA A 188 -2.09 -10.45 19.84
N LEU A 189 -2.24 -10.37 18.52
CA LEU A 189 -3.49 -9.97 17.88
C LEU A 189 -4.35 -11.19 17.52
N PRO A 190 -5.69 -11.04 17.44
CA PRO A 190 -6.58 -12.09 16.95
C PRO A 190 -6.18 -12.58 15.55
N ALA A 191 -6.24 -13.91 15.36
CA ALA A 191 -5.90 -14.53 14.08
C ALA A 191 -6.74 -14.01 12.90
N GLY A 192 -8.02 -13.67 13.13
CA GLY A 192 -8.88 -13.05 12.14
C GLY A 192 -8.37 -11.69 11.65
N LEU A 193 -7.72 -10.91 12.51
CA LEU A 193 -7.11 -9.65 12.13
C LEU A 193 -5.82 -9.86 11.31
N CYS A 194 -5.01 -10.84 11.70
CA CYS A 194 -3.82 -11.22 10.92
C CYS A 194 -4.20 -11.78 9.54
N LEU A 195 -5.30 -12.54 9.46
CA LEU A 195 -5.87 -13.02 8.20
C LEU A 195 -6.29 -11.84 7.31
N TYR A 196 -7.07 -10.90 7.86
CA TYR A 196 -7.43 -9.67 7.15
C TYR A 196 -6.20 -8.96 6.58
N TRP A 197 -5.17 -8.74 7.40
CA TRP A 197 -3.96 -8.02 6.99
C TRP A 197 -3.18 -8.76 5.91
N SER A 198 -3.03 -10.06 6.04
CA SER A 198 -2.36 -10.90 5.03
C SER A 198 -3.06 -10.80 3.67
N ILE A 199 -4.39 -10.98 3.65
CA ILE A 199 -5.19 -10.89 2.41
C ILE A 199 -5.13 -9.46 1.84
N PHE A 200 -5.27 -8.44 2.70
CA PHE A 200 -5.19 -7.03 2.27
C PHE A 200 -3.85 -6.72 1.61
N SER A 201 -2.74 -7.21 2.16
CA SER A 201 -1.39 -7.02 1.62
C SER A 201 -1.17 -7.81 0.32
N LEU A 202 -1.64 -9.05 0.24
CA LEU A 202 -1.56 -9.86 -0.98
C LEU A 202 -2.33 -9.21 -2.15
N LEU A 203 -3.55 -8.74 -1.90
CA LEU A 203 -4.31 -7.98 -2.89
C LEU A 203 -3.60 -6.67 -3.27
N GLY A 204 -2.92 -6.04 -2.31
CA GLY A 204 -2.09 -4.86 -2.51
C GLY A 204 -0.92 -5.10 -3.45
N ILE A 205 -0.26 -6.26 -3.37
CA ILE A 205 0.82 -6.65 -4.29
C ILE A 205 0.28 -6.71 -5.73
N GLY A 206 -0.83 -7.41 -5.95
CA GLY A 206 -1.47 -7.51 -7.27
C GLY A 206 -1.83 -6.13 -7.84
N GLN A 207 -2.43 -5.27 -7.02
CA GLN A 207 -2.77 -3.90 -7.38
C GLN A 207 -1.52 -3.09 -7.77
N GLN A 208 -0.44 -3.20 -7.00
CA GLN A 208 0.82 -2.51 -7.27
C GLN A 208 1.45 -2.97 -8.59
N MET A 209 1.44 -4.27 -8.87
CA MET A 209 1.97 -4.81 -10.12
C MET A 209 1.22 -4.27 -11.35
N ILE A 210 -0.11 -4.16 -11.27
CA ILE A 210 -0.94 -3.58 -12.35
C ILE A 210 -0.55 -2.11 -12.57
N MET A 211 -0.42 -1.34 -11.51
CA MET A 211 -0.06 0.06 -11.60
C MET A 211 1.36 0.28 -12.12
N ASN A 212 2.32 -0.51 -11.69
CA ASN A 212 3.68 -0.44 -12.22
C ASN A 212 3.71 -0.67 -13.74
N LYS A 213 2.96 -1.66 -14.25
CA LYS A 213 2.83 -1.89 -15.70
C LYS A 213 2.17 -0.72 -16.43
N GLN A 214 1.17 -0.08 -15.82
CA GLN A 214 0.52 1.10 -16.41
C GLN A 214 1.50 2.29 -16.49
N LYS A 215 2.31 2.48 -15.44
CA LYS A 215 3.36 3.52 -15.43
C LYS A 215 4.39 3.27 -16.55
N GLU A 216 4.91 2.06 -16.66
CA GLU A 216 5.88 1.71 -17.72
C GLU A 216 5.33 2.03 -19.11
N LYS A 217 4.06 1.69 -19.38
CA LYS A 217 3.40 2.02 -20.65
C LYS A 217 3.26 3.53 -20.87
N GLN A 218 2.87 4.29 -19.84
CA GLN A 218 2.74 5.73 -19.95
C GLN A 218 4.09 6.41 -20.20
N MET A 219 5.14 5.98 -19.48
CA MET A 219 6.49 6.50 -19.69
C MET A 219 7.00 6.23 -21.10
N ALA A 220 6.81 5.02 -21.62
CA ALA A 220 7.18 4.68 -23.00
C ALA A 220 6.47 5.57 -24.04
N ILE A 221 5.17 5.88 -23.83
CA ILE A 221 4.42 6.79 -24.72
C ILE A 221 4.98 8.22 -24.62
N ILE A 222 5.30 8.70 -23.42
CA ILE A 222 5.87 10.04 -23.23
C ILE A 222 7.24 10.15 -23.86
N GLU A 223 8.09 9.14 -23.70
CA GLU A 223 9.42 9.08 -24.31
C GLU A 223 9.34 9.06 -25.85
N ALA A 224 8.43 8.25 -26.40
CA ALA A 224 8.21 8.22 -27.84
C ALA A 224 7.75 9.59 -28.39
N ARG A 225 6.82 10.27 -27.71
CA ARG A 225 6.39 11.62 -28.10
C ARG A 225 7.52 12.66 -28.04
N ARG A 226 8.33 12.60 -26.96
CA ARG A 226 9.50 13.49 -26.83
C ARG A 226 10.53 13.27 -27.92
N ALA A 227 10.75 12.00 -28.30
CA ALA A 227 11.64 11.64 -29.40
C ALA A 227 11.12 12.18 -30.75
N GLU A 228 9.81 12.06 -31.02
CA GLU A 228 9.19 12.62 -32.22
C GLU A 228 9.26 14.15 -32.27
N GLU A 229 9.01 14.81 -31.13
CA GLU A 229 9.12 16.29 -31.05
C GLU A 229 10.57 16.78 -31.24
N ALA A 230 11.53 16.04 -30.69
CA ALA A 230 12.94 16.33 -30.86
C ALA A 230 13.40 16.13 -32.32
N ALA A 231 12.91 15.06 -32.98
CA ALA A 231 13.18 14.81 -34.40
C ALA A 231 12.61 15.92 -35.30
N LYS A 232 11.36 16.34 -35.08
CA LYS A 232 10.73 17.44 -35.82
C LYS A 232 11.49 18.77 -35.65
N LYS A 233 11.92 19.08 -34.43
CA LYS A 233 12.72 20.30 -34.18
C LYS A 233 14.09 20.26 -34.87
N ALA A 234 14.70 19.08 -34.91
CA ALA A 234 15.98 18.90 -35.63
C ALA A 234 15.79 19.07 -37.13
N GLU A 235 14.73 18.55 -37.73
CA GLU A 235 14.41 18.74 -39.15
C GLU A 235 14.12 20.22 -39.48
N GLU A 236 13.34 20.90 -38.63
CA GLU A 236 13.06 22.35 -38.81
C GLU A 236 14.34 23.21 -38.71
N GLU A 237 15.24 22.86 -37.80
CA GLU A 237 16.56 23.54 -37.70
C GLU A 237 17.42 23.30 -38.94
N GLU A 238 17.44 22.09 -39.48
CA GLU A 238 18.18 21.74 -40.69
C GLU A 238 17.65 22.47 -41.93
N GLU A 239 16.31 22.52 -42.07
CA GLU A 239 15.66 23.32 -43.13
C GLU A 239 15.95 24.79 -43.00
N ARG A 240 15.97 25.34 -41.79
CA ARG A 240 16.29 26.77 -41.54
C ARG A 240 17.74 27.08 -41.97
N LYS A 241 18.66 26.18 -41.68
CA LYS A 241 20.10 26.33 -42.11
C LYS A 241 20.29 26.20 -43.62
N LYS A 242 19.46 25.43 -44.34
CA LYS A 242 19.51 25.30 -45.78
C LYS A 242 18.89 26.48 -46.53
N ARG A 243 18.07 27.31 -45.86
CA ARG A 243 17.42 28.52 -46.43
C ARG A 243 18.24 29.81 -46.19
N GLN A 244 19.32 29.76 -45.41
CA GLN A 244 20.26 30.85 -45.19
C GLN A 244 21.53 30.64 -46.04
#